data_4f27db471743c410aa186671d2946fc7
#
_entry.id   4f27db471743c410aa186671d2946fc7
#
_cell.length_a   1.000
_cell.length_b   1.000
_cell.length_c   1.000
_cell.angle_alpha   90.00
_cell.angle_beta   90.00
_cell.angle_gamma   90.00
#
_symmetry.space_group_name_H-M   'P 1'
#
loop_
_entity.id
_entity.type
_entity.pdbx_description
1 polymer ?
#
loop_
_entity_poly.entity_id
_entity_poly.type
_entity_poly.pdbx_seq_one_letter_code
_entity_poly.pdbx_strand_id
1 'polypeptide(L)'
;LDYHSSVDFSDGTGEVYMIGGYAYQYYNYALAGELLLCFGLFLVLVLYGIRRKMDYILQLRDEIEILEGGSLDYPITIKGKDELTALASGLDNMRKSFAGLIEQEGKMVQENQRIITEMSHDLRTPVTSIILYTEILKKGTYKDLKQQREYIEKIDRKARRMKQLTDHLFEYSLITGEKKTVMELSLIHI
;
A
#
# COMPACT_ATOMS: atom_id res chain seq x y z
N LEU A 1 -19.10 61.66 32.56
CA LEU A 1 -19.59 62.68 33.48
C LEU A 1 -20.37 63.67 32.64
N ASP A 2 -21.68 63.56 32.66
CA ASP A 2 -22.58 64.53 32.07
C ASP A 2 -22.67 65.70 33.02
N TYR A 3 -22.14 66.85 32.64
CA TYR A 3 -22.32 68.09 33.35
C TYR A 3 -23.63 68.75 32.86
N HIS A 4 -24.59 68.88 33.73
CA HIS A 4 -25.75 69.72 33.49
C HIS A 4 -25.66 70.98 34.38
N SER A 5 -25.93 72.09 33.82
CA SER A 5 -26.00 73.38 34.56
C SER A 5 -27.26 74.11 34.15
N SER A 6 -28.01 74.58 35.13
CA SER A 6 -29.17 75.48 34.92
C SER A 6 -28.65 76.87 34.67
N VAL A 7 -29.02 77.46 33.55
CA VAL A 7 -28.71 78.86 33.23
C VAL A 7 -30.01 79.64 33.14
N ASP A 8 -30.11 80.74 33.98
CA ASP A 8 -31.26 81.66 33.95
C ASP A 8 -31.14 82.59 32.74
N PHE A 9 -32.05 82.40 31.81
CA PHE A 9 -32.23 83.32 30.69
C PHE A 9 -33.33 84.34 31.04
N SER A 10 -33.38 85.50 30.37
CA SER A 10 -34.37 86.52 30.59
C SER A 10 -35.85 86.13 30.37
N ASP A 11 -36.03 84.95 29.72
CA ASP A 11 -37.32 84.34 29.36
C ASP A 11 -37.64 83.08 30.15
N GLY A 12 -36.75 82.61 31.05
CA GLY A 12 -36.93 81.40 31.88
C GLY A 12 -35.63 80.60 32.09
N THR A 13 -35.67 79.63 32.99
CA THR A 13 -34.55 78.73 33.27
C THR A 13 -34.43 77.68 32.21
N GLY A 14 -33.25 77.61 31.54
CA GLY A 14 -32.91 76.59 30.61
C GLY A 14 -31.83 75.60 31.17
N GLU A 15 -31.96 74.38 30.91
CA GLU A 15 -30.93 73.37 31.26
C GLU A 15 -29.97 73.15 30.06
N VAL A 16 -28.69 73.36 30.31
CA VAL A 16 -27.61 73.09 29.27
C VAL A 16 -26.96 71.80 29.60
N TYR A 17 -27.04 70.89 28.65
CA TYR A 17 -26.37 69.64 28.73
C TYR A 17 -25.04 69.65 27.90
N MET A 18 -23.91 69.48 28.56
CA MET A 18 -22.66 69.27 27.88
C MET A 18 -22.40 67.74 27.74
N ILE A 19 -22.62 67.24 26.56
CA ILE A 19 -22.28 65.85 26.23
C ILE A 19 -20.78 65.78 25.93
N GLY A 20 -20.03 65.15 26.87
CA GLY A 20 -18.58 65.04 26.77
C GLY A 20 -18.19 64.08 25.62
N GLY A 21 -18.01 64.58 24.39
CA GLY A 21 -17.59 63.78 23.19
C GLY A 21 -16.27 63.05 23.38
N TYR A 22 -15.45 63.47 24.36
CA TYR A 22 -14.16 62.76 24.63
C TYR A 22 -14.33 61.36 25.21
N ALA A 23 -15.30 61.12 26.06
CA ALA A 23 -15.56 59.78 26.61
C ALA A 23 -15.93 58.77 25.54
N TYR A 24 -16.66 59.19 24.52
CA TYR A 24 -17.03 58.37 23.35
C TYR A 24 -15.83 58.03 22.46
N GLN A 25 -14.89 58.93 22.28
CA GLN A 25 -13.67 58.68 21.54
C GLN A 25 -12.77 57.65 22.24
N TYR A 26 -12.55 57.76 23.54
CA TYR A 26 -11.78 56.78 24.32
C TYR A 26 -12.44 55.42 24.32
N TYR A 27 -13.75 55.31 24.40
CA TYR A 27 -14.49 54.07 24.27
C TYR A 27 -14.29 53.40 22.91
N ASN A 28 -14.35 54.18 21.82
CA ASN A 28 -14.13 53.65 20.48
C ASN A 28 -12.67 53.17 20.28
N TYR A 29 -11.68 53.88 20.81
CA TYR A 29 -10.27 53.43 20.73
C TYR A 29 -10.02 52.14 21.58
N ALA A 30 -10.65 52.04 22.75
CA ALA A 30 -10.57 50.84 23.58
C ALA A 30 -11.20 49.63 22.87
N LEU A 31 -12.38 49.83 22.29
CA LEU A 31 -13.08 48.79 21.52
C LEU A 31 -12.31 48.36 20.26
N ALA A 32 -11.70 49.30 19.52
CA ALA A 32 -10.84 49.01 18.38
C ALA A 32 -9.61 48.23 18.82
N GLY A 33 -8.97 48.56 19.94
CA GLY A 33 -7.83 47.85 20.51
C GLY A 33 -8.20 46.41 20.92
N GLU A 34 -9.35 46.20 21.56
CA GLU A 34 -9.85 44.86 21.92
C GLU A 34 -10.12 44.01 20.69
N LEU A 35 -10.76 44.56 19.66
CA LEU A 35 -11.00 43.84 18.38
C LEU A 35 -9.70 43.45 17.69
N LEU A 36 -8.71 44.35 17.65
CA LEU A 36 -7.38 44.03 17.05
C LEU A 36 -6.68 42.93 17.85
N LEU A 37 -6.75 42.94 19.17
CA LEU A 37 -6.16 41.89 20.00
C LEU A 37 -6.84 40.54 19.81
N CYS A 38 -8.18 40.50 19.79
CA CYS A 38 -8.94 39.28 19.47
C CYS A 38 -8.63 38.76 18.09
N PHE A 39 -8.54 39.62 17.07
CA PHE A 39 -8.18 39.23 15.70
C PHE A 39 -6.75 38.71 15.62
N GLY A 40 -5.79 39.35 16.30
CA GLY A 40 -4.41 38.87 16.39
C GLY A 40 -4.31 37.48 17.03
N LEU A 41 -5.01 37.27 18.14
CA LEU A 41 -5.06 35.97 18.81
C LEU A 41 -5.70 34.91 17.91
N PHE A 42 -6.78 35.24 17.22
CA PHE A 42 -7.43 34.37 16.26
C PHE A 42 -6.45 33.95 15.12
N LEU A 43 -5.72 34.91 14.53
CA LEU A 43 -4.72 34.62 13.49
C LEU A 43 -3.62 33.67 14.00
N VAL A 44 -3.11 33.89 15.21
CA VAL A 44 -2.10 33.03 15.83
C VAL A 44 -2.61 31.60 15.97
N LEU A 45 -3.85 31.41 16.45
CA LEU A 45 -4.46 30.08 16.58
C LEU A 45 -4.64 29.38 15.23
N VAL A 46 -5.11 30.12 14.20
CA VAL A 46 -5.28 29.59 12.85
C VAL A 46 -3.95 29.19 12.25
N LEU A 47 -2.93 30.04 12.32
CA LEU A 47 -1.58 29.74 11.79
C LEU A 47 -0.94 28.53 12.51
N TYR A 48 -1.13 28.44 13.83
CA TYR A 48 -0.66 27.26 14.58
C TYR A 48 -1.35 25.98 14.13
N GLY A 49 -2.65 26.01 13.92
CA GLY A 49 -3.43 24.87 13.40
C GLY A 49 -2.97 24.45 12.00
N ILE A 50 -2.75 25.40 11.11
CA ILE A 50 -2.27 25.15 9.74
C ILE A 50 -0.86 24.52 9.76
N ARG A 51 0.06 25.08 10.56
CA ARG A 51 1.43 24.52 10.67
C ARG A 51 1.41 23.06 11.13
N ARG A 52 0.64 22.77 12.16
CA ARG A 52 0.51 21.39 12.68
C ARG A 52 -0.02 20.40 11.64
N LYS A 53 -0.95 20.83 10.78
CA LYS A 53 -1.47 20.00 9.68
C LYS A 53 -0.45 19.84 8.57
N MET A 54 0.29 20.90 8.24
CA MET A 54 1.33 20.88 7.24
C MET A 54 2.47 19.91 7.62
N ASP A 55 2.91 19.93 8.88
CA ASP A 55 3.95 19.02 9.39
C ASP A 55 3.53 17.55 9.23
N TYR A 56 2.26 17.23 9.46
CA TYR A 56 1.75 15.88 9.27
C TYR A 56 1.71 15.47 7.79
N ILE A 57 1.34 16.38 6.88
CA ILE A 57 1.37 16.13 5.43
C ILE A 57 2.80 15.88 4.95
N LEU A 58 3.78 16.65 5.44
CA LEU A 58 5.19 16.44 5.10
C LEU A 58 5.70 15.09 5.61
N GLN A 59 5.33 14.71 6.83
CA GLN A 59 5.64 13.39 7.37
C GLN A 59 5.06 12.27 6.49
N LEU A 60 3.79 12.39 6.10
CA LEU A 60 3.13 11.39 5.26
C LEU A 60 3.78 11.28 3.88
N ARG A 61 4.23 12.41 3.30
CA ARG A 61 5.00 12.43 2.04
C ARG A 61 6.30 11.63 2.18
N ASP A 62 7.06 11.87 3.25
CA ASP A 62 8.34 11.19 3.49
C ASP A 62 8.14 9.67 3.69
N GLU A 63 7.06 9.26 4.36
CA GLU A 63 6.67 7.87 4.51
C GLU A 63 6.26 7.21 3.17
N ILE A 64 5.60 7.95 2.27
CA ILE A 64 5.28 7.49 0.92
C ILE A 64 6.56 7.31 0.08
N GLU A 65 7.53 8.22 0.18
CA GLU A 65 8.82 8.12 -0.51
C GLU A 65 9.60 6.85 -0.09
N ILE A 66 9.53 6.47 1.19
CA ILE A 66 10.08 5.20 1.70
C ILE A 66 9.37 4.00 1.06
N LEU A 67 8.05 4.07 0.89
CA LEU A 67 7.26 3.03 0.23
C LEU A 67 7.60 2.90 -1.26
N GLU A 68 7.77 4.02 -1.97
CA GLU A 68 8.21 4.04 -3.38
C GLU A 68 9.59 3.39 -3.54
N GLY A 69 10.47 3.54 -2.54
CA GLY A 69 11.75 2.84 -2.45
C GLY A 69 11.65 1.33 -2.21
N GLY A 70 10.44 0.76 -2.10
CA GLY A 70 10.19 -0.66 -1.94
C GLY A 70 10.19 -1.17 -0.49
N SER A 71 10.32 -0.30 0.50
CA SER A 71 10.31 -0.67 1.93
C SER A 71 8.89 -0.80 2.47
N LEU A 72 8.22 -1.91 2.14
CA LEU A 72 6.85 -2.18 2.57
C LEU A 72 6.72 -2.54 4.06
N ASP A 73 7.81 -2.81 4.75
CA ASP A 73 7.82 -3.12 6.19
C ASP A 73 7.62 -1.90 7.08
N TYR A 74 7.80 -0.68 6.52
CA TYR A 74 7.65 0.56 7.26
C TYR A 74 6.16 0.96 7.33
N PRO A 75 5.54 1.01 8.54
CA PRO A 75 4.12 1.34 8.68
C PRO A 75 3.88 2.82 8.45
N ILE A 76 2.76 3.18 7.84
CA ILE A 76 2.29 4.56 7.73
C ILE A 76 1.80 5.05 9.09
N THR A 77 2.21 6.25 9.49
CA THR A 77 1.82 6.85 10.76
C THR A 77 0.40 7.42 10.69
N ILE A 78 -0.54 6.82 11.43
CA ILE A 78 -1.94 7.25 11.48
C ILE A 78 -2.14 8.16 12.70
N LYS A 79 -2.41 9.47 12.47
CA LYS A 79 -2.62 10.48 13.55
C LYS A 79 -3.87 11.30 13.31
N GLY A 80 -4.68 11.47 14.35
CA GLY A 80 -5.86 12.36 14.32
C GLY A 80 -7.18 11.61 14.15
N LYS A 81 -8.22 12.33 13.70
CA LYS A 81 -9.59 11.82 13.46
C LYS A 81 -10.26 12.59 12.30
N ASP A 82 -9.47 13.03 11.33
CA ASP A 82 -9.92 13.84 10.21
C ASP A 82 -9.65 13.14 8.87
N GLU A 83 -9.88 13.83 7.77
CA GLU A 83 -9.72 13.33 6.39
C GLU A 83 -8.30 12.87 6.11
N LEU A 84 -7.28 13.52 6.72
CA LEU A 84 -5.89 13.10 6.60
C LEU A 84 -5.64 11.75 7.28
N THR A 85 -6.31 11.49 8.39
CA THR A 85 -6.27 10.19 9.09
C THR A 85 -6.88 9.09 8.23
N ALA A 86 -8.01 9.38 7.56
CA ALA A 86 -8.64 8.44 6.63
C ALA A 86 -7.72 8.12 5.44
N LEU A 87 -7.05 9.15 4.89
CA LEU A 87 -6.08 8.99 3.81
C LEU A 87 -4.88 8.12 4.26
N ALA A 88 -4.28 8.42 5.41
CA ALA A 88 -3.16 7.65 5.96
C ALA A 88 -3.54 6.18 6.19
N SER A 89 -4.76 5.92 6.70
CA SER A 89 -5.28 4.56 6.87
C SER A 89 -5.46 3.84 5.53
N GLY A 90 -5.97 4.54 4.51
CA GLY A 90 -6.08 3.99 3.16
C GLY A 90 -4.73 3.61 2.55
N LEU A 91 -3.72 4.47 2.72
CA LEU A 91 -2.35 4.20 2.29
C LEU A 91 -1.73 3.00 3.02
N ASP A 92 -1.92 2.88 4.35
CA ASP A 92 -1.40 1.73 5.10
C ASP A 92 -2.09 0.41 4.70
N ASN A 93 -3.39 0.45 4.40
CA ASN A 93 -4.11 -0.72 3.88
C ASN A 93 -3.58 -1.12 2.50
N MET A 94 -3.32 -0.15 1.62
CA MET A 94 -2.71 -0.40 0.30
C MET A 94 -1.30 -1.01 0.46
N ARG A 95 -0.46 -0.44 1.34
CA ARG A 95 0.86 -0.99 1.67
C ARG A 95 0.77 -2.46 2.12
N LYS A 96 -0.14 -2.79 3.05
CA LYS A 96 -0.36 -4.16 3.53
C LYS A 96 -0.79 -5.10 2.41
N SER A 97 -1.66 -4.64 1.52
CA SER A 97 -2.10 -5.41 0.36
C SER A 97 -0.94 -5.71 -0.60
N PHE A 98 -0.10 -4.72 -0.90
CA PHE A 98 1.09 -4.92 -1.73
C PHE A 98 2.10 -5.86 -1.08
N ALA A 99 2.37 -5.72 0.22
CA ALA A 99 3.25 -6.63 0.96
C ALA A 99 2.74 -8.07 0.88
N GLY A 100 1.44 -8.29 1.06
CA GLY A 100 0.81 -9.61 0.92
C GLY A 100 0.91 -10.19 -0.49
N LEU A 101 0.73 -9.36 -1.53
CA LEU A 101 0.87 -9.79 -2.92
C LEU A 101 2.31 -10.21 -3.25
N ILE A 102 3.31 -9.44 -2.83
CA ILE A 102 4.73 -9.76 -3.05
C ILE A 102 5.12 -11.06 -2.31
N GLU A 103 4.65 -11.24 -1.07
CA GLU A 103 4.88 -12.48 -0.34
C GLU A 103 4.24 -13.69 -1.04
N GLN A 104 3.02 -13.53 -1.56
CA GLN A 104 2.32 -14.58 -2.29
C GLN A 104 3.02 -14.91 -3.61
N GLU A 105 3.49 -13.89 -4.35
CA GLU A 105 4.28 -14.08 -5.57
C GLU A 105 5.59 -14.81 -5.28
N GLY A 106 6.30 -14.42 -4.22
CA GLY A 106 7.52 -15.11 -3.78
C GLY A 106 7.29 -16.59 -3.48
N LYS A 107 6.22 -16.94 -2.77
CA LYS A 107 5.83 -18.32 -2.50
C LYS A 107 5.52 -19.09 -3.78
N MET A 108 4.82 -18.46 -4.74
CA MET A 108 4.49 -19.08 -6.02
C MET A 108 5.75 -19.35 -6.87
N VAL A 109 6.70 -18.42 -6.89
CA VAL A 109 8.00 -18.60 -7.58
C VAL A 109 8.78 -19.74 -6.96
N GLN A 110 8.87 -19.83 -5.63
CA GLN A 110 9.54 -20.91 -4.93
C GLN A 110 8.90 -22.28 -5.22
N GLU A 111 7.57 -22.36 -5.19
CA GLU A 111 6.85 -23.60 -5.49
C GLU A 111 7.07 -24.04 -6.95
N ASN A 112 7.02 -23.12 -7.90
CA ASN A 112 7.33 -23.40 -9.29
C ASN A 112 8.77 -23.94 -9.47
N GLN A 113 9.76 -23.33 -8.80
CA GLN A 113 11.14 -23.78 -8.82
C GLN A 113 11.30 -25.18 -8.21
N ARG A 114 10.59 -25.46 -7.12
CA ARG A 114 10.56 -26.78 -6.48
C ARG A 114 10.02 -27.84 -7.43
N ILE A 115 8.86 -27.57 -8.06
CA ILE A 115 8.22 -28.50 -9.00
C ILE A 115 9.14 -28.79 -10.19
N ILE A 116 9.76 -27.76 -10.80
CA ILE A 116 10.70 -27.93 -11.90
C ILE A 116 11.88 -28.81 -11.49
N THR A 117 12.40 -28.63 -10.30
CA THR A 117 13.54 -29.40 -9.78
C THR A 117 13.16 -30.86 -9.55
N GLU A 118 12.03 -31.12 -8.89
CA GLU A 118 11.51 -32.47 -8.64
C GLU A 118 11.22 -33.20 -9.94
N MET A 119 10.54 -32.56 -10.90
CA MET A 119 10.22 -33.17 -12.17
C MET A 119 11.47 -33.45 -13.03
N SER A 120 12.47 -32.55 -12.96
CA SER A 120 13.74 -32.78 -13.62
C SER A 120 14.47 -34.04 -13.12
N HIS A 121 14.42 -34.25 -11.79
CA HIS A 121 14.95 -35.47 -11.17
C HIS A 121 14.14 -36.69 -11.57
N ASP A 122 12.81 -36.62 -11.54
CA ASP A 122 11.93 -37.75 -11.86
C ASP A 122 11.94 -38.15 -13.34
N LEU A 123 12.24 -37.18 -14.24
CA LEU A 123 12.48 -37.47 -15.67
C LEU A 123 13.86 -38.07 -15.92
N ARG A 124 14.91 -37.64 -15.20
CA ARG A 124 16.28 -38.11 -15.39
C ARG A 124 16.40 -39.61 -15.13
N THR A 125 15.74 -40.11 -14.09
CA THR A 125 15.81 -41.51 -13.68
C THR A 125 15.33 -42.50 -14.76
N PRO A 126 14.12 -42.35 -15.35
CA PRO A 126 13.67 -43.22 -16.43
C PRO A 126 14.51 -43.05 -17.71
N VAL A 127 14.95 -41.82 -18.05
CA VAL A 127 15.82 -41.57 -19.20
C VAL A 127 17.11 -42.35 -19.07
N THR A 128 17.81 -42.27 -17.94
CA THR A 128 19.06 -42.99 -17.69
C THR A 128 18.85 -44.50 -17.80
N SER A 129 17.72 -45.03 -17.29
CA SER A 129 17.37 -46.44 -17.40
C SER A 129 17.13 -46.87 -18.85
N ILE A 130 16.42 -46.04 -19.65
CA ILE A 130 16.20 -46.32 -21.10
C ILE A 130 17.51 -46.36 -21.83
N ILE A 131 18.39 -45.38 -21.62
CA ILE A 131 19.72 -45.33 -22.25
C ILE A 131 20.52 -46.60 -21.93
N LEU A 132 20.57 -47.00 -20.64
CA LEU A 132 21.29 -48.19 -20.20
C LEU A 132 20.79 -49.46 -20.90
N TYR A 133 19.47 -49.71 -20.87
CA TYR A 133 18.92 -50.93 -21.51
C TYR A 133 19.09 -50.89 -23.03
N THR A 134 19.00 -49.73 -23.66
CA THR A 134 19.26 -49.57 -25.08
C THR A 134 20.72 -49.86 -25.44
N GLU A 135 21.70 -49.47 -24.63
CA GLU A 135 23.12 -49.80 -24.82
C GLU A 135 23.38 -51.30 -24.67
N ILE A 136 22.75 -51.95 -23.64
CA ILE A 136 22.86 -53.39 -23.47
C ILE A 136 22.34 -54.15 -24.72
N LEU A 137 21.19 -53.72 -25.25
CA LEU A 137 20.60 -54.30 -26.44
C LEU A 137 21.48 -54.09 -27.69
N LYS A 138 22.04 -52.86 -27.89
CA LYS A 138 22.94 -52.53 -28.99
C LYS A 138 24.23 -53.35 -28.97
N LYS A 139 24.79 -53.58 -27.77
CA LYS A 139 26.04 -54.35 -27.63
C LYS A 139 25.81 -55.86 -27.65
N GLY A 140 24.56 -56.31 -27.68
CA GLY A 140 24.25 -57.76 -27.67
C GLY A 140 24.62 -58.45 -26.34
N THR A 141 24.80 -57.69 -25.25
CA THR A 141 25.22 -58.21 -23.94
C THR A 141 24.03 -58.74 -23.11
N TYR A 142 23.24 -59.63 -23.73
CA TYR A 142 22.13 -60.33 -23.06
C TYR A 142 22.31 -61.84 -23.27
N LYS A 143 21.80 -62.67 -22.32
CA LYS A 143 22.03 -64.11 -22.26
C LYS A 143 21.20 -64.87 -23.29
N ASP A 144 19.95 -64.48 -23.48
CA ASP A 144 18.97 -65.15 -24.31
C ASP A 144 17.90 -64.22 -24.86
N LEU A 145 17.04 -64.69 -25.75
CA LEU A 145 15.93 -63.94 -26.32
C LEU A 145 14.88 -63.52 -25.26
N LYS A 146 14.78 -64.25 -24.15
CA LYS A 146 13.89 -63.90 -23.03
C LYS A 146 14.37 -62.62 -22.32
N GLN A 147 15.66 -62.53 -22.03
CA GLN A 147 16.27 -61.35 -21.41
C GLN A 147 16.22 -60.13 -22.33
N GLN A 148 16.42 -60.35 -23.65
CA GLN A 148 16.25 -59.29 -24.66
C GLN A 148 14.83 -58.71 -24.59
N ARG A 149 13.81 -59.57 -24.57
CA ARG A 149 12.39 -59.15 -24.46
C ARG A 149 12.11 -58.40 -23.15
N GLU A 150 12.65 -58.87 -22.03
CA GLU A 150 12.52 -58.19 -20.72
C GLU A 150 13.10 -56.77 -20.74
N TYR A 151 14.23 -56.54 -21.41
CA TYR A 151 14.80 -55.17 -21.54
C TYR A 151 13.93 -54.28 -22.40
N ILE A 152 13.36 -54.75 -23.48
CA ILE A 152 12.42 -54.00 -24.33
C ILE A 152 11.19 -53.63 -23.52
N GLU A 153 10.60 -54.51 -22.72
CA GLU A 153 9.46 -54.23 -21.84
C GLU A 153 9.81 -53.22 -20.74
N LYS A 154 11.04 -53.26 -20.21
CA LYS A 154 11.52 -52.26 -19.24
C LYS A 154 11.64 -50.88 -19.88
N ILE A 155 12.12 -50.79 -21.11
CA ILE A 155 12.19 -49.54 -21.86
C ILE A 155 10.78 -48.96 -22.09
N ASP A 156 9.82 -49.79 -22.57
CA ASP A 156 8.46 -49.38 -22.83
C ASP A 156 7.79 -48.83 -21.57
N ARG A 157 7.88 -49.53 -20.43
CA ARG A 157 7.35 -49.09 -19.14
C ARG A 157 7.96 -47.74 -18.70
N LYS A 158 9.25 -47.53 -18.84
CA LYS A 158 9.92 -46.27 -18.48
C LYS A 158 9.53 -45.13 -19.43
N ALA A 159 9.36 -45.40 -20.73
CA ALA A 159 8.88 -44.40 -21.69
C ALA A 159 7.43 -43.99 -21.41
N ARG A 160 6.54 -44.93 -21.10
CA ARG A 160 5.16 -44.63 -20.69
C ARG A 160 5.11 -43.78 -19.39
N ARG A 161 5.97 -44.10 -18.43
CA ARG A 161 6.07 -43.31 -17.20
C ARG A 161 6.53 -41.88 -17.47
N MET A 162 7.51 -41.69 -18.36
CA MET A 162 7.94 -40.34 -18.78
C MET A 162 6.81 -39.58 -19.44
N LYS A 163 6.04 -40.23 -20.34
CA LYS A 163 4.89 -39.57 -20.96
C LYS A 163 3.89 -39.07 -19.89
N GLN A 164 3.53 -39.90 -18.92
CA GLN A 164 2.64 -39.49 -17.82
C GLN A 164 3.17 -38.27 -17.05
N LEU A 165 4.48 -38.23 -16.74
CA LEU A 165 5.11 -37.12 -16.04
C LEU A 165 5.07 -35.84 -16.88
N THR A 166 5.29 -35.91 -18.17
CA THR A 166 5.22 -34.76 -19.09
C THR A 166 3.79 -34.28 -19.27
N ASP A 167 2.81 -35.19 -19.34
CA ASP A 167 1.39 -34.82 -19.42
C ASP A 167 0.96 -34.05 -18.15
N HIS A 168 1.33 -34.53 -16.96
CA HIS A 168 1.05 -33.81 -15.69
C HIS A 168 1.75 -32.46 -15.62
N LEU A 169 2.98 -32.32 -16.10
CA LEU A 169 3.69 -31.03 -16.15
C LEU A 169 2.96 -30.05 -17.06
N PHE A 170 2.46 -30.51 -18.20
CA PHE A 170 1.72 -29.68 -19.12
C PHE A 170 0.40 -29.19 -18.50
N GLU A 171 -0.39 -30.08 -17.85
CA GLU A 171 -1.60 -29.70 -17.13
C GLU A 171 -1.33 -28.67 -16.02
N TYR A 172 -0.27 -28.87 -15.24
CA TYR A 172 0.15 -27.92 -14.21
C TYR A 172 0.50 -26.55 -14.80
N SER A 173 1.23 -26.53 -15.92
CA SER A 173 1.60 -25.30 -16.62
C SER A 173 0.39 -24.50 -17.11
N LEU A 174 -0.64 -25.18 -17.61
CA LEU A 174 -1.89 -24.54 -18.03
C LEU A 174 -2.61 -23.89 -16.84
N ILE A 175 -2.78 -24.61 -15.74
CA ILE A 175 -3.47 -24.11 -14.53
C ILE A 175 -2.74 -22.90 -13.92
N THR A 176 -1.41 -22.94 -13.93
CA THR A 176 -0.58 -21.86 -13.38
C THR A 176 -0.57 -20.65 -14.30
N GLY A 177 -0.58 -20.85 -15.62
CA GLY A 177 -0.67 -19.80 -16.63
C GLY A 177 -2.01 -19.05 -16.58
N GLU A 178 -3.13 -19.75 -16.46
CA GLU A 178 -4.45 -19.13 -16.31
C GLU A 178 -4.57 -18.30 -15.04
N LYS A 179 -4.06 -18.78 -13.90
CA LYS A 179 -4.04 -18.00 -12.64
C LYS A 179 -3.26 -16.71 -12.78
N LYS A 180 -2.13 -16.71 -13.48
CA LYS A 180 -1.32 -15.51 -13.72
C LYS A 180 -2.09 -14.49 -14.55
N THR A 181 -2.76 -14.90 -15.61
CA THR A 181 -3.56 -14.04 -16.50
C THR A 181 -4.75 -13.40 -15.74
N VAL A 182 -5.43 -14.16 -14.88
CA VAL A 182 -6.55 -13.66 -14.05
C VAL A 182 -6.05 -12.65 -13.01
N MET A 183 -4.88 -12.86 -12.40
CA MET A 183 -4.29 -11.90 -11.46
C MET A 183 -3.86 -10.59 -12.15
N GLU A 184 -3.25 -10.66 -13.33
CA GLU A 184 -2.88 -9.47 -14.10
C GLU A 184 -4.11 -8.65 -14.52
N LEU A 185 -5.19 -9.29 -14.94
CA LEU A 185 -6.46 -8.62 -15.27
C LEU A 185 -7.13 -7.99 -14.04
N SER A 186 -7.03 -8.61 -12.86
CA SER A 186 -7.57 -8.07 -11.61
C SER A 186 -6.82 -6.82 -11.14
N LEU A 187 -5.51 -6.73 -11.41
CA LEU A 187 -4.67 -5.56 -11.07
C LEU A 187 -4.92 -4.35 -11.98
N ILE A 188 -5.40 -4.56 -13.21
CA ILE A 188 -5.72 -3.49 -14.17
C ILE A 188 -7.10 -2.86 -13.88
N HIS A 189 -7.94 -3.52 -13.10
CA HIS A 189 -9.30 -3.05 -12.75
C HIS A 189 -9.41 -2.35 -11.39
N ILE A 190 -8.31 -2.08 -10.69
CA ILE A 190 -8.25 -1.22 -9.51
C ILE A 190 -7.68 0.14 -9.90
#